data_6a7789d1245b971c5eb5630098399f52
#
_entry.id   6a7789d1245b971c5eb5630098399f52
#
_cell.length_a   1.000
_cell.length_b   1.000
_cell.length_c   1.000
_cell.angle_alpha   90.00
_cell.angle_beta   90.00
_cell.angle_gamma   90.00
#
_symmetry.space_group_name_H-M   'P 1'
#
loop_
_entity.id
_entity.type
_entity.pdbx_description
1 polymer ?
#
loop_
_entity_poly.entity_id
_entity_poly.type
_entity_poly.pdbx_seq_one_letter_code
_entity_poly.pdbx_strand_id
1 'polypeptide(L)'
;MEKLYKIHRNSNQIDFQKIWKEGVFIFDSNVLLDLYRLPESAKNDLLGVFKNENFNNRIWIGFQVIMEFLNNRLTVIGDQKNMFSKIKILTEKLITEIDDLSTTYKTEIEKLKLTQRHSLINPEEYITTDNLKKTTDVYIAFLKHLEELESKQNDVNDTDEIKELIINIFNNKIGESFDKDNLDLIYKDGTKRYESKIPPGFTDIKKEGSYFFEDKEYIRKFGDLILWNEIIKLAKDKKLKHVVLVTGDVKEDWWEEKRGKKIGARKELLNEIYTQCAELDVFHLYNTSTFLKFAKEEIDKTIKDSSITETLELINNNSKIIGSIEDISITKRDYLTQLYIINERIKRSHNILEDLNNQKSKISNYRDELYDSNDPLDGIREYTHNLAIPEMELEEEINETQEKIALDMKIQQRILEKLKAEN
;
A
#
# COMPACT_ATOMS: atom_id res chain seq x y z
N MET A 1 13.56 20.04 -39.10
CA MET A 1 13.53 18.60 -39.44
C MET A 1 14.38 17.75 -38.50
N GLU A 2 15.63 18.13 -38.21
CA GLU A 2 16.52 17.37 -37.29
C GLU A 2 15.89 17.10 -35.91
N LYS A 3 15.35 18.13 -35.27
CA LYS A 3 14.66 17.98 -33.99
C LYS A 3 13.47 16.97 -34.05
N LEU A 4 12.71 17.00 -35.15
CA LEU A 4 11.58 16.05 -35.32
C LEU A 4 12.11 14.60 -35.43
N TYR A 5 13.18 14.37 -36.16
CA TYR A 5 13.82 13.06 -36.22
C TYR A 5 14.35 12.62 -34.84
N LYS A 6 14.95 13.55 -34.08
CA LYS A 6 15.45 13.30 -32.74
C LYS A 6 14.37 12.83 -31.78
N ILE A 7 13.17 13.45 -31.80
CA ILE A 7 12.00 13.08 -31.01
C ILE A 7 11.49 11.68 -31.37
N HIS A 8 11.57 11.29 -32.65
CA HIS A 8 11.06 10.02 -33.16
C HIS A 8 12.14 8.95 -33.37
N ARG A 9 13.34 9.15 -32.82
CA ARG A 9 14.44 8.20 -32.85
C ARG A 9 14.06 6.89 -32.17
N ASN A 10 14.34 5.76 -32.79
CA ASN A 10 14.16 4.44 -32.20
C ASN A 10 15.34 4.08 -31.30
N SER A 11 15.12 3.18 -30.32
CA SER A 11 16.17 2.76 -29.37
C SER A 11 17.41 2.20 -30.04
N ASN A 12 17.29 1.53 -31.20
CA ASN A 12 18.43 1.02 -31.97
C ASN A 12 19.26 2.10 -32.65
N GLN A 13 18.81 3.34 -32.68
CA GLN A 13 19.52 4.51 -33.19
C GLN A 13 20.21 5.33 -32.09
N ILE A 14 20.13 4.87 -30.86
CA ILE A 14 20.72 5.51 -29.68
C ILE A 14 22.01 4.75 -29.32
N ASP A 15 23.09 5.48 -29.17
CA ASP A 15 24.36 4.93 -28.67
C ASP A 15 24.31 4.85 -27.11
N PHE A 16 23.87 3.70 -26.62
CA PHE A 16 23.78 3.46 -25.18
C PHE A 16 25.15 3.37 -24.51
N GLN A 17 26.17 2.86 -25.17
CA GLN A 17 27.56 2.82 -24.62
C GLN A 17 28.03 4.24 -24.29
N LYS A 18 27.79 5.17 -25.21
CA LYS A 18 28.15 6.57 -25.02
C LYS A 18 27.34 7.20 -23.86
N ILE A 19 26.05 6.89 -23.77
CA ILE A 19 25.20 7.36 -22.63
C ILE A 19 25.77 6.86 -21.31
N TRP A 20 26.09 5.57 -21.20
CA TRP A 20 26.64 5.00 -19.97
C TRP A 20 28.04 5.53 -19.63
N LYS A 21 28.81 5.99 -20.62
CA LYS A 21 30.15 6.57 -20.44
C LYS A 21 30.12 8.06 -20.04
N GLU A 22 29.21 8.84 -20.61
CA GLU A 22 29.24 10.31 -20.54
C GLU A 22 27.94 10.92 -19.94
N GLY A 23 26.85 10.18 -19.87
CA GLY A 23 25.54 10.67 -19.47
C GLY A 23 25.44 10.97 -17.99
N VAL A 24 24.59 11.94 -17.65
CA VAL A 24 24.18 12.24 -16.28
C VAL A 24 22.91 11.45 -15.98
N PHE A 25 22.93 10.71 -14.86
CA PHE A 25 21.84 9.88 -14.39
C PHE A 25 21.13 10.59 -13.24
N ILE A 26 19.85 10.80 -13.41
CA ILE A 26 18.98 11.48 -12.45
C ILE A 26 18.06 10.43 -11.85
N PHE A 27 17.92 10.42 -10.54
CA PHE A 27 17.09 9.45 -9.85
C PHE A 27 15.87 10.15 -9.24
N ASP A 28 14.72 9.50 -9.38
CA ASP A 28 13.47 9.94 -8.81
C ASP A 28 13.33 9.48 -7.34
N SER A 29 12.46 10.13 -6.58
CA SER A 29 12.20 9.87 -5.15
C SER A 29 11.77 8.44 -4.88
N ASN A 30 10.98 7.84 -5.77
CA ASN A 30 10.53 6.45 -5.65
C ASN A 30 11.70 5.45 -5.71
N VAL A 31 12.75 5.71 -6.52
CA VAL A 31 13.96 4.86 -6.57
C VAL A 31 14.69 4.86 -5.23
N LEU A 32 14.76 6.02 -4.57
CA LEU A 32 15.39 6.14 -3.25
C LEU A 32 14.53 5.51 -2.14
N LEU A 33 13.21 5.69 -2.20
CA LEU A 33 12.26 5.11 -1.25
C LEU A 33 12.19 3.58 -1.39
N ASP A 34 12.40 3.03 -2.57
CA ASP A 34 12.43 1.59 -2.79
C ASP A 34 13.60 0.89 -2.08
N LEU A 35 14.66 1.62 -1.70
CA LEU A 35 15.73 1.07 -0.85
C LEU A 35 15.24 0.53 0.50
N TYR A 36 14.13 1.06 1.02
CA TYR A 36 13.49 0.54 2.25
C TYR A 36 12.61 -0.70 2.00
N ARG A 37 12.23 -0.96 0.74
CA ARG A 37 11.33 -2.04 0.34
C ARG A 37 12.04 -3.23 -0.28
N LEU A 38 13.22 -2.98 -0.88
CA LEU A 38 14.01 -3.99 -1.57
C LEU A 38 14.62 -5.01 -0.58
N PRO A 39 14.71 -6.28 -0.96
CA PRO A 39 15.52 -7.25 -0.26
C PRO A 39 16.97 -6.78 -0.13
N GLU A 40 17.65 -7.26 0.91
CA GLU A 40 19.00 -6.81 1.28
C GLU A 40 20.00 -6.90 0.12
N SER A 41 19.89 -7.95 -0.72
CA SER A 41 20.80 -8.12 -1.87
C SER A 41 20.57 -7.07 -2.94
N ALA A 42 19.31 -6.81 -3.32
CA ALA A 42 18.98 -5.81 -4.34
C ALA A 42 19.27 -4.38 -3.85
N LYS A 43 19.01 -4.10 -2.57
CA LYS A 43 19.38 -2.83 -1.93
C LYS A 43 20.88 -2.58 -2.01
N ASN A 44 21.69 -3.59 -1.63
CA ASN A 44 23.14 -3.47 -1.64
C ASN A 44 23.72 -3.34 -3.05
N ASP A 45 23.16 -4.05 -4.04
CA ASP A 45 23.55 -3.92 -5.43
C ASP A 45 23.26 -2.50 -5.96
N LEU A 46 22.07 -1.95 -5.69
CA LEU A 46 21.71 -0.58 -6.09
C LEU A 46 22.61 0.48 -5.41
N LEU A 47 22.83 0.34 -4.10
CA LEU A 47 23.75 1.22 -3.38
C LEU A 47 25.20 1.08 -3.87
N GLY A 48 25.62 -0.13 -4.27
CA GLY A 48 26.93 -0.40 -4.86
C GLY A 48 27.12 0.37 -6.17
N VAL A 49 26.11 0.39 -7.04
CA VAL A 49 26.13 1.22 -8.26
C VAL A 49 26.26 2.70 -7.94
N PHE A 50 25.48 3.22 -6.98
CA PHE A 50 25.58 4.63 -6.58
C PHE A 50 26.94 5.03 -6.01
N LYS A 51 27.61 4.10 -5.31
CA LYS A 51 28.93 4.32 -4.72
C LYS A 51 30.09 4.08 -5.69
N ASN A 52 29.84 3.51 -6.85
CA ASN A 52 30.90 3.18 -7.82
C ASN A 52 31.65 4.46 -8.25
N GLU A 53 32.95 4.50 -8.04
CA GLU A 53 33.79 5.70 -8.26
C GLU A 53 33.71 6.25 -9.68
N ASN A 54 33.58 5.39 -10.68
CA ASN A 54 33.49 5.79 -12.09
C ASN A 54 32.10 6.28 -12.49
N PHE A 55 31.10 6.03 -11.66
CA PHE A 55 29.71 6.39 -11.94
C PHE A 55 29.18 7.49 -11.02
N ASN A 56 29.61 7.53 -9.77
CA ASN A 56 29.12 8.43 -8.74
C ASN A 56 29.23 9.93 -9.08
N ASN A 57 30.20 10.33 -9.89
CA ASN A 57 30.36 11.71 -10.35
C ASN A 57 29.33 12.13 -11.41
N ARG A 58 28.53 11.21 -11.92
CA ARG A 58 27.52 11.41 -12.97
C ARG A 58 26.09 11.15 -12.49
N ILE A 59 25.90 10.95 -11.19
CA ILE A 59 24.57 10.87 -10.58
C ILE A 59 24.13 12.23 -10.08
N TRP A 60 22.82 12.44 -10.07
CA TRP A 60 22.21 13.66 -9.57
C TRP A 60 20.77 13.42 -9.14
N ILE A 61 20.27 14.20 -8.18
CA ILE A 61 18.87 14.26 -7.77
C ILE A 61 18.39 15.70 -7.70
N GLY A 62 17.12 15.93 -8.01
CA GLY A 62 16.48 17.23 -7.82
C GLY A 62 16.28 17.59 -6.35
N PHE A 63 16.11 18.87 -6.05
CA PHE A 63 15.70 19.33 -4.73
C PHE A 63 14.32 18.75 -4.35
N GLN A 64 13.41 18.71 -5.31
CA GLN A 64 12.10 18.07 -5.16
C GLN A 64 12.24 16.62 -4.69
N VAL A 65 13.16 15.87 -5.30
CA VAL A 65 13.39 14.46 -4.99
C VAL A 65 13.87 14.25 -3.57
N ILE A 66 14.89 14.99 -3.13
CA ILE A 66 15.41 14.85 -1.76
C ILE A 66 14.38 15.29 -0.72
N MET A 67 13.60 16.32 -1.01
CA MET A 67 12.52 16.77 -0.14
C MET A 67 11.42 15.70 -0.02
N GLU A 68 10.97 15.12 -1.11
CA GLU A 68 10.00 14.01 -1.09
C GLU A 68 10.54 12.79 -0.36
N PHE A 69 11.79 12.40 -0.62
CA PHE A 69 12.44 11.30 0.08
C PHE A 69 12.44 11.52 1.59
N LEU A 70 12.90 12.68 2.05
CA LEU A 70 12.98 12.99 3.47
C LEU A 70 11.60 13.05 4.16
N ASN A 71 10.56 13.52 3.47
CA ASN A 71 9.21 13.56 4.02
C ASN A 71 8.50 12.20 4.04
N ASN A 72 8.73 11.36 3.02
CA ASN A 72 7.97 10.12 2.86
C ASN A 72 8.66 8.88 3.44
N ARG A 73 9.97 8.91 3.71
CA ARG A 73 10.73 7.73 4.17
C ARG A 73 10.16 7.07 5.42
N LEU A 74 9.77 7.87 6.42
CA LEU A 74 9.21 7.34 7.67
C LEU A 74 7.87 6.65 7.46
N THR A 75 7.05 7.14 6.53
CA THR A 75 5.82 6.47 6.12
C THR A 75 6.14 5.11 5.51
N VAL A 76 7.14 5.04 4.61
CA VAL A 76 7.56 3.78 3.99
C VAL A 76 8.09 2.78 5.02
N ILE A 77 8.91 3.24 5.98
CA ILE A 77 9.41 2.40 7.09
C ILE A 77 8.24 1.84 7.91
N GLY A 78 7.30 2.71 8.31
CA GLY A 78 6.11 2.31 9.05
C GLY A 78 5.22 1.33 8.28
N ASP A 79 5.04 1.54 6.98
CA ASP A 79 4.25 0.65 6.11
C ASP A 79 4.88 -0.75 6.00
N GLN A 80 6.21 -0.86 5.91
CA GLN A 80 6.90 -2.16 5.92
C GLN A 80 6.62 -2.92 7.22
N LYS A 81 6.72 -2.26 8.37
CA LYS A 81 6.41 -2.86 9.67
C LYS A 81 4.94 -3.26 9.80
N ASN A 82 4.02 -2.42 9.34
CA ASN A 82 2.58 -2.69 9.35
C ASN A 82 2.17 -3.91 8.51
N MET A 83 2.93 -4.28 7.48
CA MET A 83 2.67 -5.49 6.70
C MET A 83 2.80 -6.75 7.56
N PHE A 84 3.80 -6.82 8.45
CA PHE A 84 3.95 -7.94 9.38
C PHE A 84 2.75 -8.07 10.33
N SER A 85 2.30 -6.95 10.90
CA SER A 85 1.13 -6.93 11.79
C SER A 85 -0.13 -7.45 11.08
N LYS A 86 -0.37 -7.07 9.84
CA LYS A 86 -1.52 -7.57 9.05
C LYS A 86 -1.45 -9.09 8.85
N ILE A 87 -0.29 -9.63 8.48
CA ILE A 87 -0.11 -11.08 8.27
C ILE A 87 -0.27 -11.83 9.59
N LYS A 88 0.26 -11.30 10.72
CA LYS A 88 0.08 -11.90 12.05
C LYS A 88 -1.39 -12.01 12.42
N ILE A 89 -2.16 -10.91 12.32
CA ILE A 89 -3.60 -10.90 12.60
C ILE A 89 -4.34 -11.93 11.74
N LEU A 90 -4.02 -12.03 10.45
CA LEU A 90 -4.64 -13.03 9.57
C LEU A 90 -4.31 -14.47 9.99
N THR A 91 -3.08 -14.73 10.43
CA THR A 91 -2.63 -16.05 10.86
C THR A 91 -3.25 -16.44 12.20
N GLU A 92 -3.32 -15.51 13.16
CA GLU A 92 -4.01 -15.70 14.45
C GLU A 92 -5.49 -16.01 14.25
N LYS A 93 -6.16 -15.26 13.36
CA LYS A 93 -7.55 -15.53 13.00
C LYS A 93 -7.74 -16.92 12.40
N LEU A 94 -6.83 -17.36 11.52
CA LEU A 94 -6.87 -18.70 10.94
C LEU A 94 -6.74 -19.79 12.02
N ILE A 95 -5.85 -19.63 12.99
CA ILE A 95 -5.70 -20.55 14.12
C ILE A 95 -7.00 -20.65 14.90
N THR A 96 -7.61 -19.51 15.24
CA THR A 96 -8.89 -19.44 15.95
C THR A 96 -10.02 -20.12 15.18
N GLU A 97 -10.13 -19.87 13.87
CA GLU A 97 -11.13 -20.48 13.00
C GLU A 97 -10.98 -22.00 12.91
N ILE A 98 -9.76 -22.55 12.92
CA ILE A 98 -9.52 -24.00 12.93
C ILE A 98 -10.04 -24.61 14.22
N ASP A 99 -9.78 -24.00 15.37
CA ASP A 99 -10.22 -24.48 16.69
C ASP A 99 -11.77 -24.42 16.82
N ASP A 100 -12.37 -23.32 16.38
CA ASP A 100 -13.83 -23.11 16.41
C ASP A 100 -14.58 -24.11 15.50
N LEU A 101 -14.11 -24.28 14.27
CA LEU A 101 -14.69 -25.25 13.31
C LEU A 101 -14.60 -26.67 13.84
N SER A 102 -13.48 -27.03 14.45
CA SER A 102 -13.28 -28.34 15.03
C SER A 102 -14.23 -28.64 16.16
N THR A 103 -14.46 -27.68 17.07
CA THR A 103 -15.42 -27.77 18.18
C THR A 103 -16.85 -27.89 17.65
N THR A 104 -17.20 -27.03 16.67
CA THR A 104 -18.52 -27.05 16.04
C THR A 104 -18.79 -28.41 15.36
N TYR A 105 -17.80 -28.94 14.63
CA TYR A 105 -17.93 -30.21 13.93
C TYR A 105 -18.17 -31.40 14.88
N LYS A 106 -17.44 -31.46 15.99
CA LYS A 106 -17.64 -32.47 17.03
C LYS A 106 -19.06 -32.40 17.60
N THR A 107 -19.48 -31.17 17.96
CA THR A 107 -20.82 -30.93 18.51
C THR A 107 -21.92 -31.33 17.53
N GLU A 108 -21.79 -31.05 16.26
CA GLU A 108 -22.79 -31.45 15.25
C GLU A 108 -22.85 -32.96 15.05
N ILE A 109 -21.71 -33.68 15.05
CA ILE A 109 -21.66 -35.16 14.99
C ILE A 109 -22.40 -35.76 16.19
N GLU A 110 -22.19 -35.21 17.40
CA GLU A 110 -22.86 -35.64 18.62
C GLU A 110 -24.37 -35.36 18.57
N LYS A 111 -24.82 -34.16 18.18
CA LYS A 111 -26.24 -33.82 18.01
C LYS A 111 -26.96 -34.72 17.04
N LEU A 112 -26.33 -35.08 15.92
CA LEU A 112 -26.89 -35.95 14.90
C LEU A 112 -26.86 -37.43 15.32
N LYS A 113 -26.22 -37.77 16.47
CA LYS A 113 -26.03 -39.15 16.97
C LYS A 113 -25.40 -40.08 15.94
N LEU A 114 -24.51 -39.54 15.10
CA LEU A 114 -23.90 -40.29 14.00
C LEU A 114 -22.99 -41.42 14.50
N THR A 115 -22.29 -41.21 15.61
CA THR A 115 -21.48 -42.25 16.26
C THR A 115 -22.31 -43.40 16.81
N GLN A 116 -23.55 -43.14 17.26
CA GLN A 116 -24.46 -44.16 17.78
C GLN A 116 -25.19 -44.92 16.67
N ARG A 117 -25.51 -44.26 15.58
CA ARG A 117 -26.27 -44.85 14.45
C ARG A 117 -25.40 -45.57 13.41
N HIS A 118 -24.18 -45.06 13.26
CA HIS A 118 -23.22 -45.56 12.29
C HIS A 118 -21.84 -45.71 12.96
N SER A 119 -21.59 -46.89 13.53
CA SER A 119 -20.31 -47.22 14.20
C SER A 119 -19.05 -47.09 13.33
N LEU A 120 -19.22 -46.83 12.03
CA LEU A 120 -18.15 -46.55 11.09
C LEU A 120 -17.68 -45.08 11.12
N ILE A 121 -18.43 -44.18 11.74
CA ILE A 121 -18.07 -42.75 11.86
C ILE A 121 -17.49 -42.56 13.24
N ASN A 122 -16.17 -42.61 13.36
CA ASN A 122 -15.46 -42.33 14.59
C ASN A 122 -14.63 -41.03 14.41
N PRO A 123 -15.17 -39.89 14.80
CA PRO A 123 -14.42 -38.59 14.66
C PRO A 123 -13.13 -38.56 15.48
N GLU A 124 -13.06 -39.34 16.56
CA GLU A 124 -11.88 -39.40 17.43
C GLU A 124 -10.65 -40.03 16.72
N GLU A 125 -10.81 -40.73 15.62
CA GLU A 125 -9.69 -41.23 14.81
C GLU A 125 -9.05 -40.13 13.96
N TYR A 126 -9.78 -39.08 13.61
CA TYR A 126 -9.34 -38.03 12.68
C TYR A 126 -9.22 -36.70 13.36
N ILE A 127 -10.19 -36.31 14.18
CA ILE A 127 -10.30 -34.99 14.83
C ILE A 127 -9.86 -35.14 16.30
N THR A 128 -8.63 -35.63 16.47
CA THR A 128 -8.01 -35.69 17.81
C THR A 128 -7.40 -34.37 18.20
N THR A 129 -7.25 -34.13 19.51
CA THR A 129 -6.54 -32.97 20.02
C THR A 129 -5.11 -32.89 19.49
N ASP A 130 -4.43 -34.05 19.31
CA ASP A 130 -3.06 -34.10 18.75
C ASP A 130 -3.01 -33.73 17.26
N ASN A 131 -3.99 -34.16 16.45
CA ASN A 131 -4.03 -33.82 15.03
C ASN A 131 -4.34 -32.34 14.83
N LEU A 132 -5.24 -31.77 15.61
CA LEU A 132 -5.54 -30.35 15.61
C LEU A 132 -4.32 -29.53 16.04
N LYS A 133 -3.67 -29.93 17.13
CA LYS A 133 -2.47 -29.29 17.60
C LYS A 133 -1.36 -29.30 16.55
N LYS A 134 -1.13 -30.42 15.86
CA LYS A 134 -0.16 -30.48 14.75
C LYS A 134 -0.50 -29.52 13.62
N THR A 135 -1.77 -29.30 13.34
CA THR A 135 -2.21 -28.36 12.32
C THR A 135 -1.95 -26.91 12.75
N THR A 136 -2.27 -26.56 13.98
CA THR A 136 -2.05 -25.21 14.52
C THR A 136 -0.59 -24.91 14.83
N ASP A 137 0.22 -25.91 15.23
CA ASP A 137 1.65 -25.76 15.53
C ASP A 137 2.46 -25.19 14.35
N VAL A 138 2.09 -25.54 13.11
CA VAL A 138 2.71 -24.99 11.90
C VAL A 138 2.49 -23.48 11.80
N TYR A 139 1.28 -23.02 12.07
CA TYR A 139 0.93 -21.59 12.02
C TYR A 139 1.52 -20.83 13.21
N ILE A 140 1.61 -21.45 14.39
CA ILE A 140 2.26 -20.88 15.56
C ILE A 140 3.78 -20.72 15.30
N ALA A 141 4.42 -21.71 14.68
CA ALA A 141 5.82 -21.60 14.28
C ALA A 141 6.03 -20.50 13.24
N PHE A 142 5.08 -20.34 12.29
CA PHE A 142 5.12 -19.25 11.33
C PHE A 142 4.95 -17.88 11.98
N LEU A 143 4.03 -17.73 12.93
CA LEU A 143 3.88 -16.48 13.72
C LEU A 143 5.19 -16.10 14.41
N LYS A 144 5.84 -17.06 15.08
CA LYS A 144 7.13 -16.82 15.73
C LYS A 144 8.20 -16.37 14.74
N HIS A 145 8.24 -16.99 13.57
CA HIS A 145 9.17 -16.57 12.51
C HIS A 145 8.86 -15.15 12.00
N LEU A 146 7.58 -14.78 11.85
CA LEU A 146 7.18 -13.41 11.49
C LEU A 146 7.62 -12.39 12.57
N GLU A 147 7.51 -12.73 13.85
CA GLU A 147 7.96 -11.87 14.93
C GLU A 147 9.49 -11.66 14.89
N GLU A 148 10.26 -12.73 14.61
CA GLU A 148 11.71 -12.64 14.43
C GLU A 148 12.10 -11.76 13.23
N LEU A 149 11.36 -11.83 12.13
CA LEU A 149 11.57 -10.97 10.96
C LEU A 149 11.17 -9.52 11.23
N GLU A 150 10.03 -9.30 11.89
CA GLU A 150 9.55 -7.96 12.27
C GLU A 150 10.53 -7.27 13.22
N SER A 151 11.10 -8.01 14.18
CA SER A 151 12.08 -7.46 15.15
C SER A 151 13.38 -6.97 14.48
N LYS A 152 13.66 -7.41 13.27
CA LYS A 152 14.81 -6.98 12.46
C LYS A 152 14.48 -5.79 11.55
N GLN A 153 13.19 -5.40 11.44
CA GLN A 153 12.80 -4.25 10.66
C GLN A 153 13.05 -2.97 11.45
N ASN A 154 13.54 -1.94 10.77
CA ASN A 154 13.72 -0.63 11.37
C ASN A 154 12.38 -0.03 11.80
N ASP A 155 12.36 0.63 12.93
CA ASP A 155 11.24 1.47 13.38
C ASP A 155 11.45 2.92 12.95
N VAL A 156 10.36 3.70 12.93
CA VAL A 156 10.39 5.13 12.60
C VAL A 156 11.25 5.95 13.58
N ASN A 157 11.51 5.43 14.78
CA ASN A 157 12.34 6.05 15.81
C ASN A 157 13.79 5.55 15.81
N ASP A 158 14.12 4.55 14.98
CA ASP A 158 15.48 4.00 14.90
C ASP A 158 16.41 4.90 14.07
N THR A 159 17.71 4.62 14.16
CA THR A 159 18.71 5.25 13.30
C THR A 159 18.48 4.86 11.85
N ASP A 160 18.27 5.84 10.99
CA ASP A 160 18.01 5.64 9.57
C ASP A 160 19.31 5.63 8.76
N GLU A 161 19.96 4.46 8.70
CA GLU A 161 21.22 4.28 7.96
C GLU A 161 21.07 4.56 6.46
N ILE A 162 19.93 4.20 5.86
CA ILE A 162 19.66 4.44 4.43
C ILE A 162 19.62 5.94 4.15
N LYS A 163 18.96 6.73 5.01
CA LYS A 163 18.95 8.20 4.90
C LYS A 163 20.36 8.77 4.92
N GLU A 164 21.17 8.37 5.89
CA GLU A 164 22.56 8.87 6.02
C GLU A 164 23.40 8.47 4.80
N LEU A 165 23.25 7.24 4.29
CA LEU A 165 23.94 6.80 3.08
C LEU A 165 23.53 7.63 1.86
N ILE A 166 22.25 7.89 1.65
CA ILE A 166 21.76 8.69 0.51
C ILE A 166 22.27 10.13 0.60
N ILE A 167 22.21 10.76 1.77
CA ILE A 167 22.76 12.11 1.95
C ILE A 167 24.26 12.16 1.60
N ASN A 168 25.02 11.16 2.04
CA ASN A 168 26.46 11.08 1.76
C ASN A 168 26.76 10.81 0.28
N ILE A 169 26.03 9.88 -0.37
CA ILE A 169 26.22 9.52 -1.78
C ILE A 169 25.92 10.71 -2.70
N PHE A 170 24.86 11.45 -2.40
CA PHE A 170 24.43 12.60 -3.21
C PHE A 170 24.96 13.94 -2.69
N ASN A 171 25.88 13.95 -1.75
CA ASN A 171 26.52 15.19 -1.30
C ASN A 171 27.09 15.98 -2.50
N ASN A 172 26.75 17.27 -2.59
CA ASN A 172 27.08 18.18 -3.72
C ASN A 172 26.50 17.77 -5.10
N LYS A 173 25.52 16.85 -5.12
CA LYS A 173 24.84 16.37 -6.35
C LYS A 173 23.33 16.54 -6.24
N ILE A 174 22.89 17.37 -5.32
CA ILE A 174 21.48 17.74 -5.14
C ILE A 174 21.25 19.07 -5.85
N GLY A 175 20.15 19.18 -6.56
CA GLY A 175 19.72 20.44 -7.18
C GLY A 175 19.41 21.52 -6.15
N GLU A 176 19.50 22.77 -6.56
CA GLU A 176 19.06 23.91 -5.75
C GLU A 176 17.54 24.05 -5.82
N SER A 177 16.93 24.46 -4.70
CA SER A 177 15.51 24.79 -4.68
C SER A 177 15.19 25.95 -5.62
N PHE A 178 14.04 25.87 -6.31
CA PHE A 178 13.52 27.07 -7.00
C PHE A 178 13.18 28.17 -6.00
N ASP A 179 13.30 29.42 -6.42
CA ASP A 179 12.71 30.53 -5.68
C ASP A 179 11.18 30.51 -5.79
N LYS A 180 10.52 31.33 -4.98
CA LYS A 180 9.07 31.37 -4.88
C LYS A 180 8.41 31.78 -6.20
N ASP A 181 8.99 32.77 -6.89
CA ASP A 181 8.43 33.28 -8.14
C ASP A 181 8.45 32.20 -9.24
N ASN A 182 9.54 31.44 -9.32
CA ASN A 182 9.66 30.31 -10.25
C ASN A 182 8.68 29.18 -9.89
N LEU A 183 8.49 28.86 -8.61
CA LEU A 183 7.49 27.86 -8.18
C LEU A 183 6.07 28.31 -8.58
N ASP A 184 5.71 29.58 -8.34
CA ASP A 184 4.40 30.12 -8.71
C ASP A 184 4.15 30.06 -10.23
N LEU A 185 5.21 30.29 -11.04
CA LEU A 185 5.13 30.12 -12.49
C LEU A 185 4.91 28.66 -12.88
N ILE A 186 5.63 27.72 -12.24
CA ILE A 186 5.45 26.28 -12.46
C ILE A 186 4.03 25.84 -12.11
N TYR A 187 3.46 26.31 -10.99
CA TYR A 187 2.09 25.96 -10.57
C TYR A 187 1.03 26.50 -11.54
N LYS A 188 1.22 27.75 -11.98
CA LYS A 188 0.33 28.37 -12.96
C LYS A 188 0.36 27.63 -14.32
N ASP A 189 1.53 27.25 -14.79
CA ASP A 189 1.70 26.45 -15.99
C ASP A 189 1.15 25.03 -15.78
N GLY A 190 1.50 24.40 -14.66
CA GLY A 190 1.06 23.06 -14.30
C GLY A 190 -0.45 22.90 -14.27
N THR A 191 -1.18 23.88 -13.76
CA THR A 191 -2.64 23.88 -13.77
C THR A 191 -3.19 23.74 -15.19
N LYS A 192 -2.67 24.56 -16.13
CA LYS A 192 -3.08 24.51 -17.54
C LYS A 192 -2.65 23.20 -18.24
N ARG A 193 -1.42 22.71 -17.92
CA ARG A 193 -0.90 21.47 -18.47
C ARG A 193 -1.79 20.28 -18.09
N TYR A 194 -2.20 20.18 -16.83
CA TYR A 194 -2.99 19.07 -16.30
C TYR A 194 -4.41 19.05 -16.86
N GLU A 195 -5.04 20.21 -17.03
CA GLU A 195 -6.33 20.33 -17.75
C GLU A 195 -6.24 19.79 -19.18
N SER A 196 -5.10 20.01 -19.84
CA SER A 196 -4.84 19.58 -21.23
C SER A 196 -4.14 18.21 -21.30
N LYS A 197 -3.90 17.52 -20.18
CA LYS A 197 -3.15 16.26 -20.06
C LYS A 197 -1.76 16.34 -20.70
N ILE A 198 -1.08 17.46 -20.51
CA ILE A 198 0.31 17.65 -20.94
C ILE A 198 1.25 17.14 -19.86
N PRO A 199 2.13 16.15 -20.14
CA PRO A 199 3.03 15.55 -19.16
C PRO A 199 4.18 16.47 -18.74
N PRO A 200 4.87 16.16 -17.61
CA PRO A 200 4.58 15.07 -16.70
C PRO A 200 3.61 15.46 -15.58
N GLY A 201 3.14 14.48 -14.80
CA GLY A 201 2.46 14.68 -13.52
C GLY A 201 0.96 14.94 -13.62
N PHE A 202 0.32 14.93 -14.80
CA PHE A 202 -1.12 15.18 -14.92
C PHE A 202 -1.96 14.06 -14.26
N THR A 203 -1.42 12.86 -14.08
CA THR A 203 -2.07 11.77 -13.35
C THR A 203 -2.19 12.09 -11.86
N ASP A 204 -1.33 12.93 -11.33
CA ASP A 204 -1.30 13.34 -9.92
C ASP A 204 -2.23 14.54 -9.59
N ILE A 205 -3.09 14.97 -10.50
CA ILE A 205 -3.99 16.13 -10.32
C ILE A 205 -4.84 16.06 -9.05
N LYS A 206 -5.19 14.84 -8.58
CA LYS A 206 -5.98 14.60 -7.38
C LYS A 206 -5.16 14.53 -6.09
N LYS A 207 -3.83 14.58 -6.19
CA LYS A 207 -2.92 14.46 -5.04
C LYS A 207 -2.99 15.73 -4.20
N GLU A 208 -3.37 15.59 -2.95
CA GLU A 208 -3.57 16.71 -2.02
C GLU A 208 -2.35 16.96 -1.14
N GLY A 209 -2.31 18.16 -0.54
CA GLY A 209 -1.29 18.57 0.43
C GLY A 209 -0.06 19.21 -0.19
N SER A 210 0.80 19.70 0.70
CA SER A 210 2.03 20.43 0.36
C SER A 210 3.13 20.11 1.35
N TYR A 211 4.37 20.29 0.91
CA TYR A 211 5.53 20.35 1.78
C TYR A 211 5.95 21.83 1.91
N PHE A 212 6.57 22.17 3.02
CA PHE A 212 7.09 23.53 3.24
C PHE A 212 8.58 23.47 3.50
N PHE A 213 9.31 24.35 2.84
CA PHE A 213 10.74 24.55 3.06
C PHE A 213 11.05 26.04 2.99
N GLU A 214 11.60 26.61 4.09
CA GLU A 214 11.76 28.04 4.26
C GLU A 214 10.38 28.75 4.09
N ASP A 215 10.32 29.77 3.23
CA ASP A 215 9.10 30.52 2.89
C ASP A 215 8.35 29.97 1.66
N LYS A 216 8.71 28.76 1.20
CA LYS A 216 8.22 28.15 -0.05
C LYS A 216 7.30 27.00 0.23
N GLU A 217 6.22 26.94 -0.53
CA GLU A 217 5.26 25.84 -0.55
C GLU A 217 5.49 24.95 -1.77
N TYR A 218 5.65 23.65 -1.56
CA TYR A 218 5.81 22.63 -2.59
C TYR A 218 4.54 21.80 -2.70
N ILE A 219 3.66 22.15 -3.64
CA ILE A 219 2.36 21.51 -3.83
C ILE A 219 2.57 20.12 -4.42
N ARG A 220 2.17 19.09 -3.67
CA ARG A 220 2.49 17.68 -3.98
C ARG A 220 2.05 17.21 -5.36
N LYS A 221 0.90 17.67 -5.86
CA LYS A 221 0.42 17.31 -7.20
C LYS A 221 1.35 17.77 -8.33
N PHE A 222 2.19 18.75 -8.09
CA PHE A 222 3.13 19.28 -9.08
C PHE A 222 4.57 18.74 -8.91
N GLY A 223 4.77 17.73 -8.05
CA GLY A 223 6.10 17.19 -7.78
C GLY A 223 6.85 16.75 -9.04
N ASP A 224 6.21 15.97 -9.90
CA ASP A 224 6.78 15.53 -11.18
C ASP A 224 7.11 16.70 -12.11
N LEU A 225 6.27 17.73 -12.13
CA LEU A 225 6.51 18.92 -12.96
C LEU A 225 7.66 19.77 -12.40
N ILE A 226 7.81 19.87 -11.08
CA ILE A 226 8.95 20.55 -10.46
C ILE A 226 10.25 19.79 -10.82
N LEU A 227 10.28 18.48 -10.60
CA LEU A 227 11.42 17.63 -11.00
C LEU A 227 11.76 17.79 -12.49
N TRP A 228 10.76 17.82 -13.36
CA TRP A 228 10.95 18.02 -14.79
C TRP A 228 11.65 19.37 -15.10
N ASN A 229 11.20 20.43 -14.47
CA ASN A 229 11.82 21.75 -14.62
C ASN A 229 13.25 21.79 -14.05
N GLU A 230 13.54 21.07 -12.95
CA GLU A 230 14.90 20.90 -12.41
C GLU A 230 15.81 20.17 -13.39
N ILE A 231 15.32 19.10 -14.04
CA ILE A 231 16.05 18.36 -15.08
C ILE A 231 16.38 19.26 -16.25
N ILE A 232 15.41 20.01 -16.75
CA ILE A 232 15.61 20.94 -17.86
C ILE A 232 16.64 22.02 -17.49
N LYS A 233 16.51 22.61 -16.28
CA LYS A 233 17.46 23.60 -15.77
C LYS A 233 18.89 23.03 -15.72
N LEU A 234 19.05 21.84 -15.12
CA LEU A 234 20.35 21.15 -15.05
C LEU A 234 20.96 20.91 -16.44
N ALA A 235 20.15 20.36 -17.35
CA ALA A 235 20.61 20.03 -18.71
C ALA A 235 21.06 21.30 -19.49
N LYS A 236 20.32 22.40 -19.31
CA LYS A 236 20.60 23.69 -19.94
C LYS A 236 21.85 24.37 -19.36
N ASP A 237 21.90 24.48 -18.02
CA ASP A 237 22.96 25.19 -17.31
C ASP A 237 24.33 24.49 -17.51
N LYS A 238 24.34 23.15 -17.46
CA LYS A 238 25.55 22.34 -17.65
C LYS A 238 25.82 21.95 -19.13
N LYS A 239 24.95 22.36 -20.07
CA LYS A 239 25.05 22.02 -21.50
C LYS A 239 25.22 20.52 -21.72
N LEU A 240 24.41 19.72 -21.02
CA LEU A 240 24.51 18.26 -21.05
C LEU A 240 24.12 17.72 -22.42
N LYS A 241 24.84 16.68 -22.88
CA LYS A 241 24.55 15.98 -24.14
C LYS A 241 23.64 14.76 -23.91
N HIS A 242 23.78 14.09 -22.78
CA HIS A 242 23.05 12.87 -22.47
C HIS A 242 22.49 12.95 -21.05
N VAL A 243 21.20 12.79 -20.92
CA VAL A 243 20.48 12.79 -19.64
C VAL A 243 19.62 11.52 -19.57
N VAL A 244 19.70 10.82 -18.47
CA VAL A 244 18.90 9.64 -18.16
C VAL A 244 18.14 9.89 -16.88
N LEU A 245 16.81 9.75 -16.91
CA LEU A 245 16.00 9.71 -15.72
C LEU A 245 15.70 8.26 -15.37
N VAL A 246 16.02 7.87 -14.13
CA VAL A 246 15.67 6.58 -13.56
C VAL A 246 14.50 6.77 -12.60
N THR A 247 13.38 6.14 -12.89
CA THR A 247 12.17 6.27 -12.10
C THR A 247 11.52 4.91 -11.88
N GLY A 248 10.95 4.66 -10.71
CA GLY A 248 10.05 3.55 -10.45
C GLY A 248 8.62 3.81 -10.95
N ASP A 249 8.32 5.04 -11.37
CA ASP A 249 7.00 5.38 -11.88
C ASP A 249 6.79 4.76 -13.27
N VAL A 250 5.64 4.12 -13.40
CA VAL A 250 5.23 3.42 -14.63
C VAL A 250 3.99 4.05 -15.27
N LYS A 251 3.58 5.24 -14.78
CA LYS A 251 2.39 5.96 -15.24
C LYS A 251 2.51 6.43 -16.69
N GLU A 252 1.34 6.62 -17.32
CA GLU A 252 1.23 7.03 -18.71
C GLU A 252 1.75 8.43 -19.02
N ASP A 253 1.93 9.27 -18.02
CA ASP A 253 2.41 10.66 -18.20
C ASP A 253 3.94 10.76 -18.34
N TRP A 254 4.68 9.74 -17.97
CA TRP A 254 6.12 9.64 -18.26
C TRP A 254 6.42 8.79 -19.51
N TRP A 255 5.66 7.71 -19.70
CA TRP A 255 5.97 6.67 -20.67
C TRP A 255 5.09 6.70 -21.91
N GLU A 256 5.71 6.67 -23.07
CA GLU A 256 5.02 6.40 -24.34
C GLU A 256 4.68 4.90 -24.39
N GLU A 257 3.39 4.61 -24.49
CA GLU A 257 2.90 3.24 -24.55
C GLU A 257 2.27 2.93 -25.93
N LYS A 258 2.62 1.81 -26.50
CA LYS A 258 2.02 1.30 -27.75
C LYS A 258 1.69 -0.19 -27.59
N ARG A 259 0.42 -0.53 -27.69
CA ARG A 259 -0.07 -1.91 -27.58
C ARG A 259 0.36 -2.60 -26.29
N GLY A 260 0.26 -1.92 -25.16
CA GLY A 260 0.65 -2.42 -23.85
C GLY A 260 2.16 -2.52 -23.59
N LYS A 261 2.99 -1.95 -24.49
CA LYS A 261 4.44 -1.92 -24.31
C LYS A 261 4.95 -0.48 -24.16
N LYS A 262 5.71 -0.23 -23.10
CA LYS A 262 6.43 1.02 -22.89
C LYS A 262 7.62 1.07 -23.81
N ILE A 263 7.68 2.09 -24.65
CA ILE A 263 8.69 2.21 -25.72
C ILE A 263 9.69 3.35 -25.49
N GLY A 264 9.50 4.17 -24.46
CA GLY A 264 10.39 5.27 -24.11
C GLY A 264 9.67 6.43 -23.47
N ALA A 265 10.31 7.58 -23.38
CA ALA A 265 9.70 8.81 -22.88
C ALA A 265 8.61 9.31 -23.84
N ARG A 266 7.57 9.95 -23.26
CA ARG A 266 6.52 10.60 -24.06
C ARG A 266 7.09 11.62 -25.03
N LYS A 267 6.49 11.72 -26.19
CA LYS A 267 6.95 12.62 -27.26
C LYS A 267 6.87 14.09 -26.86
N GLU A 268 5.88 14.43 -26.04
CA GLU A 268 5.70 15.78 -25.49
C GLU A 268 6.91 16.18 -24.64
N LEU A 269 7.39 15.28 -23.75
CA LEU A 269 8.59 15.49 -22.93
C LEU A 269 9.85 15.65 -23.81
N LEU A 270 10.02 14.76 -24.78
CA LEU A 270 11.14 14.85 -25.73
C LEU A 270 11.11 16.16 -26.53
N ASN A 271 9.93 16.59 -26.97
CA ASN A 271 9.78 17.86 -27.69
C ASN A 271 10.15 19.05 -26.81
N GLU A 272 9.71 19.06 -25.56
CA GLU A 272 9.97 20.14 -24.63
C GLU A 272 11.47 20.23 -24.30
N ILE A 273 12.10 19.15 -23.85
CA ILE A 273 13.49 19.17 -23.43
C ILE A 273 14.45 19.47 -24.58
N TYR A 274 14.23 18.91 -25.78
CA TYR A 274 15.05 19.24 -26.97
C TYR A 274 14.78 20.65 -27.51
N THR A 275 13.67 21.27 -27.12
CA THR A 275 13.40 22.67 -27.45
C THR A 275 14.15 23.61 -26.53
N GLN A 276 14.19 23.28 -25.24
CA GLN A 276 14.81 24.12 -24.23
C GLN A 276 16.31 23.89 -24.08
N CYS A 277 16.81 22.69 -24.41
CA CYS A 277 18.22 22.29 -24.26
C CYS A 277 18.83 21.97 -25.64
N ALA A 278 19.39 22.97 -26.30
CA ALA A 278 19.90 22.82 -27.67
C ALA A 278 21.09 21.84 -27.78
N GLU A 279 21.91 21.73 -26.72
CA GLU A 279 23.07 20.84 -26.67
C GLU A 279 22.70 19.38 -26.38
N LEU A 280 21.49 19.12 -25.90
CA LEU A 280 21.06 17.78 -25.51
C LEU A 280 20.85 16.90 -26.74
N ASP A 281 21.57 15.79 -26.82
CA ASP A 281 21.43 14.80 -27.88
C ASP A 281 20.45 13.69 -27.53
N VAL A 282 20.50 13.18 -26.26
CA VAL A 282 19.63 12.10 -25.81
C VAL A 282 19.07 12.43 -24.42
N PHE A 283 17.74 12.35 -24.31
CA PHE A 283 17.03 12.15 -23.06
C PHE A 283 16.43 10.74 -23.06
N HIS A 284 16.70 9.96 -22.01
CA HIS A 284 16.24 8.59 -21.93
C HIS A 284 15.62 8.28 -20.55
N LEU A 285 14.67 7.34 -20.51
CA LEU A 285 14.05 6.84 -19.28
C LEU A 285 14.46 5.39 -19.06
N TYR A 286 14.85 5.08 -17.81
CA TYR A 286 14.93 3.72 -17.30
C TYR A 286 13.98 3.55 -16.13
N ASN A 287 13.35 2.37 -16.00
CA ASN A 287 12.87 1.93 -14.70
C ASN A 287 14.04 1.34 -13.90
N THR A 288 13.87 1.22 -12.57
CA THR A 288 14.93 0.76 -11.67
C THR A 288 15.49 -0.61 -12.06
N SER A 289 14.64 -1.56 -12.48
CA SER A 289 15.07 -2.91 -12.90
C SER A 289 15.89 -2.87 -14.17
N THR A 290 15.44 -2.13 -15.18
CA THR A 290 16.18 -1.96 -16.44
C THR A 290 17.50 -1.22 -16.21
N PHE A 291 17.51 -0.21 -15.33
CA PHE A 291 18.73 0.47 -14.91
C PHE A 291 19.73 -0.51 -14.29
N LEU A 292 19.33 -1.34 -13.32
CA LEU A 292 20.21 -2.34 -12.70
C LEU A 292 20.73 -3.36 -13.70
N LYS A 293 19.89 -3.79 -14.65
CA LYS A 293 20.31 -4.71 -15.73
C LYS A 293 21.46 -4.13 -16.54
N PHE A 294 21.34 -2.91 -17.02
CA PHE A 294 22.40 -2.28 -17.79
C PHE A 294 23.59 -1.85 -16.91
N ALA A 295 23.37 -1.47 -15.64
CA ALA A 295 24.45 -1.23 -14.68
C ALA A 295 25.31 -2.48 -14.48
N LYS A 296 24.72 -3.68 -14.49
CA LYS A 296 25.46 -4.96 -14.47
C LYS A 296 26.41 -5.11 -15.68
N GLU A 297 25.95 -4.70 -16.84
CA GLU A 297 26.74 -4.80 -18.07
C GLU A 297 27.86 -3.75 -18.15
N GLU A 298 27.57 -2.52 -17.73
CA GLU A 298 28.37 -1.34 -17.99
C GLU A 298 29.23 -0.87 -16.79
N ILE A 299 28.83 -1.21 -15.55
CA ILE A 299 29.47 -0.71 -14.31
C ILE A 299 30.01 -1.84 -13.46
N ASP A 300 29.19 -2.81 -13.06
CA ASP A 300 29.55 -3.83 -12.09
C ASP A 300 28.89 -5.18 -12.40
N LYS A 301 29.68 -6.09 -12.96
CA LYS A 301 29.25 -7.45 -13.32
C LYS A 301 28.88 -8.33 -12.12
N THR A 302 29.16 -7.90 -10.90
CA THR A 302 28.82 -8.66 -9.68
C THR A 302 27.36 -8.50 -9.27
N ILE A 303 26.61 -7.57 -9.87
CA ILE A 303 25.16 -7.40 -9.64
C ILE A 303 24.46 -8.71 -9.96
N LYS A 304 23.60 -9.16 -9.03
CA LYS A 304 22.90 -10.43 -9.14
C LYS A 304 21.68 -10.34 -10.05
N ASP A 305 21.41 -11.39 -10.81
CA ASP A 305 20.16 -11.46 -11.60
C ASP A 305 18.91 -11.51 -10.71
N SER A 306 19.01 -12.09 -9.51
CA SER A 306 17.94 -12.04 -8.52
C SER A 306 17.57 -10.61 -8.14
N SER A 307 18.55 -9.72 -7.93
CA SER A 307 18.32 -8.32 -7.60
C SER A 307 17.57 -7.56 -8.69
N ILE A 308 17.85 -7.88 -9.96
CA ILE A 308 17.12 -7.31 -11.11
C ILE A 308 15.66 -7.80 -11.09
N THR A 309 15.46 -9.09 -10.84
CA THR A 309 14.11 -9.69 -10.77
C THR A 309 13.31 -9.14 -9.60
N GLU A 310 13.90 -9.09 -8.39
CA GLU A 310 13.29 -8.55 -7.18
C GLU A 310 12.86 -7.08 -7.35
N THR A 311 13.71 -6.29 -8.02
CA THR A 311 13.37 -4.89 -8.33
C THR A 311 12.22 -4.79 -9.33
N LEU A 312 12.15 -5.68 -10.32
CA LEU A 312 11.05 -5.74 -11.28
C LEU A 312 9.72 -6.13 -10.60
N GLU A 313 9.77 -7.11 -9.70
CA GLU A 313 8.60 -7.53 -8.91
C GLU A 313 8.09 -6.40 -8.02
N LEU A 314 8.98 -5.64 -7.37
CA LEU A 314 8.61 -4.49 -6.58
C LEU A 314 7.90 -3.41 -7.42
N ILE A 315 8.43 -3.07 -8.61
CA ILE A 315 7.82 -2.11 -9.53
C ILE A 315 6.43 -2.58 -9.94
N ASN A 316 6.29 -3.87 -10.29
CA ASN A 316 5.00 -4.44 -10.70
C ASN A 316 3.99 -4.48 -9.56
N ASN A 317 4.43 -4.75 -8.34
CA ASN A 317 3.57 -4.74 -7.15
C ASN A 317 3.16 -3.31 -6.77
N ASN A 318 4.09 -2.36 -6.81
CA ASN A 318 3.78 -0.95 -6.61
C ASN A 318 2.80 -0.44 -7.66
N SER A 319 2.95 -0.84 -8.93
CA SER A 319 2.01 -0.50 -10.00
C SER A 319 0.62 -1.07 -9.77
N LYS A 320 0.51 -2.30 -9.27
CA LYS A 320 -0.76 -2.92 -8.91
C LYS A 320 -1.38 -2.25 -7.68
N ILE A 321 -0.56 -1.87 -6.70
CA ILE A 321 -1.00 -1.15 -5.50
C ILE A 321 -1.40 0.28 -5.87
N ILE A 322 -0.63 0.97 -6.71
CA ILE A 322 -0.95 2.32 -7.21
C ILE A 322 -2.17 2.25 -8.14
N GLY A 323 -2.22 1.31 -9.08
CA GLY A 323 -3.41 1.02 -9.88
C GLY A 323 -4.61 0.59 -9.03
N SER A 324 -4.39 -0.11 -7.91
CA SER A 324 -5.43 -0.43 -6.91
C SER A 324 -5.74 0.72 -5.96
N ILE A 325 -4.86 1.72 -5.79
CA ILE A 325 -5.09 2.93 -5.00
C ILE A 325 -5.67 4.05 -5.88
N GLU A 326 -5.30 4.13 -7.15
CA GLU A 326 -5.91 5.05 -8.15
C GLU A 326 -7.19 4.46 -8.77
N ASP A 327 -7.32 3.14 -8.89
CA ASP A 327 -8.52 2.33 -9.09
C ASP A 327 -9.04 1.69 -7.80
N ILE A 328 -8.92 2.34 -6.67
CA ILE A 328 -9.89 2.20 -5.60
C ILE A 328 -11.09 3.13 -5.92
N SER A 329 -11.63 3.03 -7.05
CA SER A 329 -12.99 2.55 -7.15
C SER A 329 -12.94 1.13 -6.55
N ILE A 330 -13.25 1.00 -5.27
CA ILE A 330 -13.61 -0.26 -4.63
C ILE A 330 -14.46 -0.95 -5.70
N THR A 331 -13.93 -2.01 -6.31
CA THR A 331 -14.62 -2.61 -7.46
C THR A 331 -16.00 -3.03 -6.99
N LYS A 332 -16.99 -3.00 -7.85
CA LYS A 332 -18.35 -3.50 -7.55
C LYS A 332 -18.31 -4.85 -6.81
N ARG A 333 -17.28 -5.64 -7.05
CA ARG A 333 -17.00 -6.90 -6.36
C ARG A 333 -16.60 -6.69 -4.89
N ASP A 334 -15.82 -5.67 -4.58
CA ASP A 334 -15.38 -5.38 -3.21
C ASP A 334 -16.54 -4.81 -2.39
N TYR A 335 -17.40 -3.97 -3.00
CA TYR A 335 -18.63 -3.53 -2.37
C TYR A 335 -19.60 -4.69 -2.13
N LEU A 336 -19.72 -5.63 -3.07
CA LEU A 336 -20.55 -6.82 -2.89
C LEU A 336 -20.01 -7.72 -1.78
N THR A 337 -18.68 -7.87 -1.66
CA THR A 337 -18.06 -8.62 -0.57
C THR A 337 -18.28 -7.94 0.77
N GLN A 338 -18.10 -6.61 0.85
CA GLN A 338 -18.40 -5.85 2.07
C GLN A 338 -19.89 -5.92 2.44
N LEU A 339 -20.77 -5.85 1.45
CA LEU A 339 -22.21 -5.98 1.65
C LEU A 339 -22.58 -7.38 2.20
N TYR A 340 -21.96 -8.43 1.69
CA TYR A 340 -22.15 -9.78 2.20
C TYR A 340 -21.71 -9.90 3.67
N ILE A 341 -20.53 -9.39 4.03
CA ILE A 341 -19.99 -9.44 5.39
C ILE A 341 -20.90 -8.67 6.35
N ILE A 342 -21.34 -7.47 5.97
CA ILE A 342 -22.19 -6.66 6.84
C ILE A 342 -23.59 -7.29 7.02
N ASN A 343 -24.14 -7.91 5.98
CA ASN A 343 -25.39 -8.63 6.03
C ASN A 343 -25.34 -9.82 7.00
N GLU A 344 -24.26 -10.60 6.96
CA GLU A 344 -24.06 -11.72 7.89
C GLU A 344 -23.90 -11.23 9.33
N ARG A 345 -23.25 -10.08 9.53
CA ARG A 345 -23.09 -9.46 10.85
C ARG A 345 -24.43 -8.97 11.41
N ILE A 346 -25.23 -8.30 10.60
CA ILE A 346 -26.60 -7.88 10.96
C ILE A 346 -27.45 -9.10 11.32
N LYS A 347 -27.40 -10.16 10.53
CA LYS A 347 -28.15 -11.39 10.78
C LYS A 347 -27.76 -12.04 12.11
N ARG A 348 -26.47 -12.15 12.43
CA ARG A 348 -25.99 -12.68 13.71
C ARG A 348 -26.47 -11.81 14.88
N SER A 349 -26.38 -10.50 14.78
CA SER A 349 -26.85 -9.59 15.82
C SER A 349 -28.37 -9.68 16.03
N HIS A 350 -29.17 -9.92 14.97
CA HIS A 350 -30.60 -10.16 15.10
C HIS A 350 -30.90 -11.49 15.84
N ASN A 351 -30.15 -12.54 15.56
CA ASN A 351 -30.32 -13.81 16.29
C ASN A 351 -30.00 -13.65 17.79
N ILE A 352 -28.93 -12.90 18.10
CA ILE A 352 -28.57 -12.57 19.48
C ILE A 352 -29.71 -11.76 20.14
N LEU A 353 -30.21 -10.75 19.44
CA LEU A 353 -31.33 -9.92 19.95
C LEU A 353 -32.61 -10.74 20.21
N GLU A 354 -32.90 -11.70 19.34
CA GLU A 354 -34.02 -12.63 19.49
C GLU A 354 -33.85 -13.50 20.76
N ASP A 355 -32.64 -14.06 20.95
CA ASP A 355 -32.34 -14.86 22.16
C ASP A 355 -32.44 -14.02 23.45
N LEU A 356 -31.92 -12.80 23.47
CA LEU A 356 -31.99 -11.88 24.60
C LEU A 356 -33.45 -11.52 24.91
N ASN A 357 -34.26 -11.22 23.88
CA ASN A 357 -35.67 -10.94 24.06
C ASN A 357 -36.46 -12.16 24.60
N ASN A 358 -36.11 -13.37 24.16
CA ASN A 358 -36.70 -14.59 24.70
C ASN A 358 -36.33 -14.81 26.17
N GLN A 359 -35.11 -14.49 26.56
CA GLN A 359 -34.68 -14.54 27.97
C GLN A 359 -35.45 -13.50 28.81
N LYS A 360 -35.55 -12.26 28.31
CA LYS A 360 -36.32 -11.18 28.97
C LYS A 360 -37.78 -11.57 29.16
N SER A 361 -38.42 -12.18 28.15
CA SER A 361 -39.79 -12.66 28.21
C SER A 361 -39.97 -13.74 29.29
N LYS A 362 -38.99 -14.66 29.44
CA LYS A 362 -39.05 -15.67 30.53
C LYS A 362 -38.95 -15.05 31.91
N ILE A 363 -38.06 -14.08 32.09
CA ILE A 363 -37.93 -13.37 33.37
C ILE A 363 -39.21 -12.59 33.68
N SER A 364 -39.79 -11.90 32.69
CA SER A 364 -41.02 -11.14 32.83
C SER A 364 -42.21 -12.05 33.21
N ASN A 365 -42.34 -13.21 32.53
CA ASN A 365 -43.40 -14.17 32.85
C ASN A 365 -43.25 -14.71 34.28
N TYR A 366 -42.02 -15.05 34.68
CA TYR A 366 -41.77 -15.53 36.04
C TYR A 366 -42.01 -14.42 37.10
N ARG A 367 -41.67 -13.19 36.80
CA ARG A 367 -42.02 -12.03 37.65
C ARG A 367 -43.52 -11.92 37.81
N ASP A 368 -44.31 -12.02 36.75
CA ASP A 368 -45.76 -11.90 36.79
C ASP A 368 -46.39 -13.06 37.62
N GLU A 369 -45.87 -14.28 37.49
CA GLU A 369 -46.24 -15.44 38.32
C GLU A 369 -45.95 -15.20 39.82
N LEU A 370 -44.83 -14.57 40.17
CA LEU A 370 -44.48 -14.21 41.55
C LEU A 370 -45.44 -13.18 42.13
N TYR A 371 -45.89 -12.20 41.36
CA TYR A 371 -46.84 -11.19 41.80
C TYR A 371 -48.27 -11.71 41.94
N ASP A 372 -48.64 -12.73 41.18
CA ASP A 372 -49.94 -13.40 41.25
C ASP A 372 -49.98 -14.49 42.31
N SER A 373 -48.91 -14.70 43.06
CA SER A 373 -48.86 -15.68 44.16
C SER A 373 -49.69 -15.32 45.31
N ASN A 374 -50.01 -16.31 46.17
CA ASN A 374 -50.88 -16.12 47.39
C ASN A 374 -50.25 -15.15 48.43
N ASP A 375 -48.99 -14.79 48.31
CA ASP A 375 -48.33 -13.77 49.11
C ASP A 375 -47.54 -12.79 48.23
N PRO A 376 -48.14 -11.70 47.73
CA PRO A 376 -47.48 -10.75 46.82
C PRO A 376 -46.28 -10.05 47.46
N LEU A 377 -46.17 -9.94 48.76
CA LEU A 377 -44.98 -9.33 49.39
C LEU A 377 -43.75 -10.20 49.34
N ASP A 378 -43.90 -11.52 49.47
CA ASP A 378 -42.81 -12.46 49.31
C ASP A 378 -42.38 -12.57 47.84
N GLY A 379 -43.32 -12.51 46.89
CA GLY A 379 -43.02 -12.46 45.45
C GLY A 379 -42.21 -11.21 45.07
N ILE A 380 -42.55 -10.05 45.59
CA ILE A 380 -41.80 -8.81 45.40
C ILE A 380 -40.37 -8.90 45.95
N ARG A 381 -40.18 -9.52 47.13
CA ARG A 381 -38.88 -9.70 47.76
C ARG A 381 -38.02 -10.66 46.95
N GLU A 382 -38.56 -11.77 46.48
CA GLU A 382 -37.87 -12.74 45.67
C GLU A 382 -37.43 -12.15 44.33
N TYR A 383 -38.29 -11.39 43.66
CA TYR A 383 -37.95 -10.67 42.44
C TYR A 383 -36.81 -9.68 42.66
N THR A 384 -36.96 -8.78 43.65
CA THR A 384 -35.95 -7.74 43.93
C THR A 384 -34.58 -8.32 44.30
N HIS A 385 -34.56 -9.47 44.98
CA HIS A 385 -33.31 -10.10 45.41
C HIS A 385 -32.61 -10.91 44.31
N ASN A 386 -33.38 -11.59 43.47
CA ASN A 386 -32.80 -12.61 42.55
C ASN A 386 -32.88 -12.23 41.08
N LEU A 387 -33.76 -11.35 40.64
CA LEU A 387 -34.07 -11.12 39.22
C LEU A 387 -33.94 -9.67 38.77
N ALA A 388 -34.02 -8.69 39.65
CA ALA A 388 -33.99 -7.28 39.26
C ALA A 388 -32.64 -6.88 38.60
N ILE A 389 -31.53 -7.37 39.12
CA ILE A 389 -30.20 -7.10 38.54
C ILE A 389 -30.02 -7.81 37.19
N PRO A 390 -30.30 -9.13 37.09
CA PRO A 390 -30.25 -9.83 35.80
C PRO A 390 -31.18 -9.24 34.73
N GLU A 391 -32.36 -8.74 35.09
CA GLU A 391 -33.28 -8.09 34.16
C GLU A 391 -32.71 -6.76 33.63
N MET A 392 -32.07 -5.96 34.51
CA MET A 392 -31.42 -4.71 34.12
C MET A 392 -30.21 -4.96 33.23
N GLU A 393 -29.35 -5.93 33.56
CA GLU A 393 -28.19 -6.32 32.73
C GLU A 393 -28.63 -6.79 31.34
N LEU A 394 -29.71 -7.55 31.27
CA LEU A 394 -30.28 -8.03 30.01
C LEU A 394 -30.86 -6.89 29.16
N GLU A 395 -31.48 -5.87 29.78
CA GLU A 395 -31.96 -4.68 29.09
C GLU A 395 -30.79 -3.86 28.50
N GLU A 396 -29.67 -3.73 29.21
CA GLU A 396 -28.48 -3.06 28.74
C GLU A 396 -27.89 -3.79 27.54
N GLU A 397 -27.75 -5.12 27.58
CA GLU A 397 -27.27 -5.94 26.50
C GLU A 397 -28.16 -5.91 25.25
N ILE A 398 -29.49 -5.87 25.45
CA ILE A 398 -30.46 -5.66 24.37
C ILE A 398 -30.24 -4.29 23.69
N ASN A 399 -30.09 -3.24 24.46
CA ASN A 399 -29.87 -1.89 23.94
C ASN A 399 -28.55 -1.80 23.17
N GLU A 400 -27.45 -2.32 23.71
CA GLU A 400 -26.15 -2.36 23.01
C GLU A 400 -26.25 -3.15 21.68
N THR A 401 -26.96 -4.27 21.68
CA THR A 401 -27.16 -5.08 20.49
C THR A 401 -27.97 -4.35 19.42
N GLN A 402 -29.02 -3.61 19.84
CA GLN A 402 -29.81 -2.76 18.95
C GLN A 402 -28.97 -1.62 18.35
N GLU A 403 -28.11 -0.97 19.13
CA GLU A 403 -27.20 0.08 18.65
C GLU A 403 -26.21 -0.47 17.63
N LYS A 404 -25.65 -1.67 17.87
CA LYS A 404 -24.76 -2.36 16.90
C LYS A 404 -25.48 -2.64 15.58
N ILE A 405 -26.72 -3.13 15.63
CA ILE A 405 -27.53 -3.37 14.43
C ILE A 405 -27.79 -2.06 13.68
N ALA A 406 -28.15 -0.98 14.38
CA ALA A 406 -28.40 0.31 13.76
C ALA A 406 -27.15 0.91 13.08
N LEU A 407 -25.97 0.73 13.68
CA LEU A 407 -24.69 1.14 13.10
C LEU A 407 -24.40 0.34 11.83
N ASP A 408 -24.55 -0.98 11.88
CA ASP A 408 -24.29 -1.87 10.75
C ASP A 408 -25.25 -1.59 9.59
N MET A 409 -26.50 -1.29 9.84
CA MET A 409 -27.48 -0.87 8.83
C MET A 409 -27.07 0.45 8.15
N LYS A 410 -26.51 1.41 8.90
CA LYS A 410 -25.99 2.66 8.30
C LYS A 410 -24.78 2.38 7.38
N ILE A 411 -23.90 1.45 7.77
CA ILE A 411 -22.77 1.04 6.94
C ILE A 411 -23.29 0.34 5.67
N GLN A 412 -24.24 -0.58 5.80
CA GLN A 412 -24.90 -1.25 4.68
C GLN A 412 -25.48 -0.27 3.68
N GLN A 413 -26.21 0.75 4.16
CA GLN A 413 -26.81 1.76 3.32
C GLN A 413 -25.76 2.55 2.52
N ARG A 414 -24.64 2.95 3.16
CA ARG A 414 -23.54 3.64 2.48
C ARG A 414 -22.91 2.79 1.38
N ILE A 415 -22.75 1.47 1.60
CA ILE A 415 -22.24 0.54 0.62
C ILE A 415 -23.20 0.44 -0.57
N LEU A 416 -24.51 0.35 -0.31
CA LEU A 416 -25.55 0.30 -1.35
C LEU A 416 -25.62 1.59 -2.19
N GLU A 417 -25.46 2.76 -1.56
CA GLU A 417 -25.39 4.04 -2.26
C GLU A 417 -24.18 4.10 -3.21
N LYS A 418 -23.03 3.63 -2.75
CA LYS A 418 -21.83 3.55 -3.58
C LYS A 418 -21.98 2.57 -4.75
N LEU A 419 -22.58 1.39 -4.52
CA LEU A 419 -22.91 0.43 -5.58
C LEU A 419 -23.88 1.00 -6.64
N LYS A 420 -24.79 1.89 -6.24
CA LYS A 420 -25.71 2.57 -7.16
C LYS A 420 -25.03 3.67 -7.96
N ALA A 421 -24.02 4.33 -7.40
CA ALA A 421 -23.27 5.39 -8.08
C ALA A 421 -22.31 4.85 -9.14
N GLU A 422 -21.96 3.55 -9.09
CA GLU A 422 -21.11 2.88 -10.08
C GLU A 422 -21.89 2.16 -11.20
N ASN A 423 -23.22 2.24 -11.21
CA ASN A 423 -24.07 1.78 -12.32
C ASN A 423 -24.47 2.97 -13.20
#